data_a1ab10ed612d6fe1fbe576ca9476cffa
#
_entry.id   a1ab10ed612d6fe1fbe576ca9476cffa
#
_cell.length_a   1.000
_cell.length_b   1.000
_cell.length_c   1.000
_cell.angle_alpha   90.00
_cell.angle_beta   90.00
_cell.angle_gamma   90.00
#
_symmetry.space_group_name_H-M   'P 1'
#
loop_
_entity.id
_entity.type
_entity.pdbx_description
1 polymer ?
#
loop_
_entity_poly.entity_id
_entity_poly.type
_entity_poly.pdbx_seq_one_letter_code
_entity_poly.pdbx_strand_id
1 'polypeptide(L)'
;MPRTKGSKNKVKAVANDYEALIAQAQKEKEEAEAEVAKTNASIEELKTDLQSMKETLKMQKADVKAAEKKLTKLEEKKAKADIAAEAEAKKIQAQEMINQLLTNGMSADEILEKLK
;
A
#
# COMPACT_ATOMS: atom_id res chain seq x y z
N MET A 1 -4.42 -83.63 13.46
CA MET A 1 -3.41 -83.43 12.47
C MET A 1 -2.78 -82.05 12.64
N PRO A 2 -1.53 -82.02 12.96
CA PRO A 2 -0.87 -80.74 13.23
C PRO A 2 -0.84 -79.78 12.07
N ARG A 3 -0.72 -80.19 10.86
CA ARG A 3 -0.66 -79.36 9.66
C ARG A 3 -1.93 -78.56 9.43
N THR A 4 -3.06 -79.14 9.68
CA THR A 4 -4.33 -78.41 9.49
C THR A 4 -4.52 -77.29 10.46
N LYS A 5 -4.15 -77.48 11.75
CA LYS A 5 -4.20 -76.44 12.76
C LYS A 5 -3.19 -75.31 12.48
N GLY A 6 -2.01 -75.66 12.04
CA GLY A 6 -0.97 -74.66 11.71
C GLY A 6 -1.36 -73.83 10.50
N SER A 7 -1.95 -74.41 9.48
CA SER A 7 -2.44 -73.70 8.30
C SER A 7 -3.56 -72.75 8.64
N LYS A 8 -4.51 -73.11 9.47
CA LYS A 8 -5.62 -72.25 9.93
C LYS A 8 -5.11 -71.09 10.71
N ASN A 9 -4.16 -71.31 11.61
CA ASN A 9 -3.57 -70.23 12.41
C ASN A 9 -2.78 -69.25 11.55
N LYS A 10 -2.04 -69.72 10.55
CA LYS A 10 -1.32 -68.88 9.61
C LYS A 10 -2.27 -68.02 8.77
N VAL A 11 -3.36 -68.58 8.30
CA VAL A 11 -4.38 -67.86 7.52
C VAL A 11 -5.03 -66.77 8.38
N LYS A 12 -5.37 -67.07 9.64
CA LYS A 12 -5.91 -66.07 10.57
C LYS A 12 -4.91 -64.94 10.88
N ALA A 13 -3.64 -65.28 11.07
CA ALA A 13 -2.59 -64.30 11.34
C ALA A 13 -2.41 -63.36 10.14
N VAL A 14 -2.40 -63.88 8.92
CA VAL A 14 -2.32 -63.07 7.70
C VAL A 14 -3.54 -62.17 7.55
N ALA A 15 -4.73 -62.68 7.78
CA ALA A 15 -5.98 -61.89 7.72
C ALA A 15 -5.95 -60.74 8.77
N ASN A 16 -5.50 -61.02 9.99
CA ASN A 16 -5.39 -60.01 11.04
C ASN A 16 -4.35 -58.94 10.69
N ASP A 17 -3.23 -59.33 10.06
CA ASP A 17 -2.20 -58.42 9.61
C ASP A 17 -2.76 -57.48 8.54
N TYR A 18 -3.53 -57.98 7.61
CA TYR A 18 -4.17 -57.15 6.59
C TYR A 18 -5.24 -56.24 7.19
N GLU A 19 -6.00 -56.70 8.15
CA GLU A 19 -6.96 -55.86 8.88
C GLU A 19 -6.27 -54.70 9.59
N ALA A 20 -5.14 -54.98 10.23
CA ALA A 20 -4.33 -53.95 10.90
C ALA A 20 -3.77 -52.94 9.89
N LEU A 21 -3.29 -53.43 8.75
CA LEU A 21 -2.77 -52.57 7.70
C LEU A 21 -3.87 -51.72 7.07
N ILE A 22 -5.06 -52.30 6.86
CA ILE A 22 -6.21 -51.57 6.36
C ILE A 22 -6.61 -50.45 7.35
N ALA A 23 -6.67 -50.76 8.65
CA ALA A 23 -7.00 -49.78 9.68
C ALA A 23 -5.98 -48.65 9.72
N GLN A 24 -4.71 -48.96 9.57
CA GLN A 24 -3.64 -47.97 9.53
C GLN A 24 -3.76 -47.11 8.29
N ALA A 25 -4.00 -47.67 7.12
CA ALA A 25 -4.20 -46.93 5.88
C ALA A 25 -5.44 -46.05 5.94
N GLN A 26 -6.52 -46.54 6.54
CA GLN A 26 -7.74 -45.76 6.76
C GLN A 26 -7.47 -44.52 7.63
N LYS A 27 -6.71 -44.71 8.71
CA LYS A 27 -6.33 -43.63 9.61
C LYS A 27 -5.47 -42.60 8.89
N GLU A 28 -4.49 -43.06 8.12
CA GLU A 28 -3.62 -42.17 7.32
C GLU A 28 -4.44 -41.38 6.30
N LYS A 29 -5.42 -42.01 5.66
CA LYS A 29 -6.33 -41.35 4.72
C LYS A 29 -7.14 -40.26 5.41
N GLU A 30 -7.72 -40.57 6.57
CA GLU A 30 -8.50 -39.60 7.34
C GLU A 30 -7.66 -38.43 7.80
N GLU A 31 -6.44 -38.67 8.25
CA GLU A 31 -5.49 -37.62 8.65
C GLU A 31 -5.12 -36.72 7.46
N ALA A 32 -4.86 -37.35 6.29
CA ALA A 32 -4.56 -36.61 5.07
C ALA A 32 -5.74 -35.76 4.61
N GLU A 33 -6.95 -36.31 4.68
CA GLU A 33 -8.19 -35.59 4.35
C GLU A 33 -8.39 -34.39 5.31
N ALA A 34 -8.10 -34.56 6.59
CA ALA A 34 -8.20 -33.50 7.56
C ALA A 34 -7.20 -32.38 7.26
N GLU A 35 -5.99 -32.73 6.84
CA GLU A 35 -4.98 -31.74 6.43
C GLU A 35 -5.39 -31.00 5.17
N VAL A 36 -5.98 -31.71 4.20
CA VAL A 36 -6.52 -31.08 2.99
C VAL A 36 -7.60 -30.08 3.36
N ALA A 37 -8.50 -30.45 4.27
CA ALA A 37 -9.56 -29.55 4.73
C ALA A 37 -8.97 -28.29 5.39
N LYS A 38 -7.94 -28.42 6.20
CA LYS A 38 -7.25 -27.29 6.83
C LYS A 38 -6.61 -26.39 5.81
N THR A 39 -5.93 -26.97 4.83
CA THR A 39 -5.28 -26.22 3.76
C THR A 39 -6.30 -25.46 2.93
N ASN A 40 -7.40 -26.10 2.58
CA ASN A 40 -8.49 -25.43 1.86
C ASN A 40 -9.09 -24.27 2.64
N ALA A 41 -9.28 -24.43 3.95
CA ALA A 41 -9.77 -23.36 4.82
C ALA A 41 -8.77 -22.18 4.84
N SER A 42 -7.47 -22.48 4.92
CA SER A 42 -6.42 -21.47 4.86
C SER A 42 -6.42 -20.72 3.54
N ILE A 43 -6.61 -21.44 2.44
CA ILE A 43 -6.68 -20.84 1.10
C ILE A 43 -7.87 -19.87 1.01
N GLU A 44 -9.04 -20.27 1.51
CA GLU A 44 -10.21 -19.40 1.51
C GLU A 44 -9.98 -18.14 2.36
N GLU A 45 -9.36 -18.30 3.50
CA GLU A 45 -9.01 -17.18 4.37
C GLU A 45 -8.04 -16.23 3.68
N LEU A 46 -7.01 -16.77 3.03
CA LEU A 46 -6.04 -15.98 2.27
C LEU A 46 -6.69 -15.25 1.08
N LYS A 47 -7.64 -15.89 0.41
CA LYS A 47 -8.40 -15.25 -0.68
C LYS A 47 -9.19 -14.06 -0.17
N THR A 48 -9.83 -14.20 0.98
CA THR A 48 -10.59 -13.14 1.62
C THR A 48 -9.66 -11.99 2.02
N ASP A 49 -8.53 -12.31 2.63
CA ASP A 49 -7.52 -11.31 3.01
C ASP A 49 -6.97 -10.58 1.80
N LEU A 50 -6.69 -11.31 0.72
CA LEU A 50 -6.20 -10.72 -0.52
C LEU A 50 -7.24 -9.76 -1.12
N GLN A 51 -8.50 -10.12 -1.09
CA GLN A 51 -9.58 -9.27 -1.58
C GLN A 51 -9.66 -7.97 -0.76
N SER A 52 -9.60 -8.09 0.57
CA SER A 52 -9.58 -6.93 1.46
C SER A 52 -8.38 -6.03 1.21
N MET A 53 -7.20 -6.62 1.01
CA MET A 53 -5.99 -5.85 0.69
C MET A 53 -6.10 -5.12 -0.64
N LYS A 54 -6.69 -5.76 -1.66
CA LYS A 54 -6.92 -5.13 -2.96
C LYS A 54 -7.84 -3.91 -2.84
N GLU A 55 -8.88 -4.02 -2.04
CA GLU A 55 -9.81 -2.92 -1.78
C GLU A 55 -9.10 -1.78 -1.04
N THR A 56 -8.31 -2.11 -0.03
CA THR A 56 -7.51 -1.14 0.71
C THR A 56 -6.53 -0.43 -0.21
N LEU A 57 -5.83 -1.16 -1.07
CA LEU A 57 -4.89 -0.60 -2.05
C LEU A 57 -5.59 0.37 -3.00
N LYS A 58 -6.78 0.02 -3.47
CA LYS A 58 -7.58 0.89 -4.35
C LYS A 58 -7.90 2.21 -3.66
N MET A 59 -8.32 2.15 -2.39
CA MET A 59 -8.61 3.34 -1.60
C MET A 59 -7.35 4.18 -1.37
N GLN A 60 -6.23 3.54 -1.04
CA GLN A 60 -4.96 4.22 -0.84
C GLN A 60 -4.46 4.91 -2.10
N LYS A 61 -4.62 4.27 -3.25
CA LYS A 61 -4.27 4.88 -4.56
C LYS A 61 -5.13 6.10 -4.85
N ALA A 62 -6.42 6.05 -4.50
CA ALA A 62 -7.30 7.19 -4.64
C ALA A 62 -6.87 8.35 -3.72
N ASP A 63 -6.45 8.03 -2.49
CA ASP A 63 -5.94 9.01 -1.54
C ASP A 63 -4.66 9.68 -2.06
N VAL A 64 -3.77 8.90 -2.68
CA VAL A 64 -2.54 9.44 -3.29
C VAL A 64 -2.89 10.42 -4.40
N LYS A 65 -3.83 10.06 -5.28
CA LYS A 65 -4.29 10.97 -6.36
C LYS A 65 -4.89 12.26 -5.81
N ALA A 66 -5.69 12.17 -4.75
CA ALA A 66 -6.29 13.33 -4.11
C ALA A 66 -5.21 14.23 -3.49
N ALA A 67 -4.22 13.62 -2.83
CA ALA A 67 -3.09 14.35 -2.26
C ALA A 67 -2.23 15.02 -3.32
N GLU A 68 -1.99 14.34 -4.45
CA GLU A 68 -1.24 14.91 -5.58
C GLU A 68 -1.95 16.13 -6.17
N LYS A 69 -3.27 16.06 -6.35
CA LYS A 69 -4.06 17.19 -6.82
C LYS A 69 -4.00 18.37 -5.87
N LYS A 70 -4.10 18.10 -4.57
CA LYS A 70 -4.00 19.10 -3.52
C LYS A 70 -2.63 19.76 -3.53
N LEU A 71 -1.58 18.94 -3.66
CA LEU A 71 -0.20 19.41 -3.74
C LEU A 71 0.00 20.33 -4.94
N THR A 72 -0.47 19.92 -6.12
CA THR A 72 -0.38 20.72 -7.35
C THR A 72 -1.07 22.07 -7.18
N LYS A 73 -2.27 22.08 -6.60
CA LYS A 73 -3.01 23.32 -6.35
C LYS A 73 -2.27 24.25 -5.39
N LEU A 74 -1.69 23.69 -4.33
CA LEU A 74 -0.92 24.45 -3.35
C LEU A 74 0.36 25.02 -3.96
N GLU A 75 1.04 24.25 -4.80
CA GLU A 75 2.23 24.70 -5.52
C GLU A 75 1.90 25.84 -6.47
N GLU A 76 0.77 25.76 -7.19
CA GLU A 76 0.28 26.83 -8.06
C GLU A 76 -0.05 28.10 -7.26
N LYS A 77 -0.73 27.96 -6.13
CA LYS A 77 -1.05 29.08 -5.25
C LYS A 77 0.21 29.72 -4.69
N LYS A 78 1.19 28.90 -4.28
CA LYS A 78 2.47 29.39 -3.80
C LYS A 78 3.21 30.16 -4.87
N ALA A 79 3.26 29.63 -6.10
CA ALA A 79 3.91 30.30 -7.23
C ALA A 79 3.29 31.67 -7.49
N LYS A 80 1.97 31.77 -7.48
CA LYS A 80 1.25 33.03 -7.63
C LYS A 80 1.55 34.00 -6.49
N ALA A 81 1.57 33.50 -5.24
CA ALA A 81 1.89 34.31 -4.08
C ALA A 81 3.31 34.83 -4.11
N ASP A 82 4.27 33.98 -4.55
CA ASP A 82 5.67 34.37 -4.68
C ASP A 82 5.85 35.48 -5.74
N ILE A 83 5.15 35.34 -6.88
CA ILE A 83 5.17 36.37 -7.93
C ILE A 83 4.59 37.71 -7.40
N ALA A 84 3.46 37.65 -6.68
CA ALA A 84 2.83 38.80 -6.11
C ALA A 84 3.72 39.46 -5.05
N ALA A 85 4.37 38.67 -4.20
CA ALA A 85 5.31 39.16 -3.19
C ALA A 85 6.52 39.84 -3.84
N GLU A 86 7.06 39.24 -4.91
CA GLU A 86 8.19 39.83 -5.64
C GLU A 86 7.81 41.15 -6.31
N ALA A 87 6.63 41.24 -6.91
CA ALA A 87 6.13 42.47 -7.51
C ALA A 87 5.93 43.55 -6.47
N GLU A 88 5.40 43.20 -5.30
CA GLU A 88 5.22 44.13 -4.19
C GLU A 88 6.57 44.64 -3.66
N ALA A 89 7.56 43.73 -3.52
CA ALA A 89 8.90 44.14 -3.08
C ALA A 89 9.56 45.10 -4.06
N LYS A 90 9.43 44.87 -5.35
CA LYS A 90 9.93 45.81 -6.39
C LYS A 90 9.24 47.17 -6.32
N LYS A 91 7.94 47.17 -6.09
CA LYS A 91 7.16 48.39 -5.93
C LYS A 91 7.64 49.22 -4.72
N ILE A 92 7.87 48.54 -3.60
CA ILE A 92 8.38 49.16 -2.38
C ILE A 92 9.77 49.74 -2.62
N GLN A 93 10.68 49.03 -3.29
CA GLN A 93 12.02 49.51 -3.63
C GLN A 93 11.96 50.73 -4.50
N ALA A 94 11.09 50.75 -5.52
CA ALA A 94 10.91 51.91 -6.39
C ALA A 94 10.41 53.09 -5.59
N GLN A 95 9.47 52.89 -4.67
CA GLN A 95 8.92 53.94 -3.82
C GLN A 95 10.00 54.50 -2.90
N GLU A 96 10.84 53.66 -2.30
CA GLU A 96 11.95 54.08 -1.45
C GLU A 96 12.99 54.89 -2.24
N MET A 97 13.31 54.46 -3.47
CA MET A 97 14.23 55.23 -4.33
C MET A 97 13.70 56.61 -4.64
N ILE A 98 12.41 56.75 -4.96
CA ILE A 98 11.77 58.03 -5.20
C ILE A 98 11.85 58.89 -3.93
N ASN A 99 11.53 58.33 -2.78
CA ASN A 99 11.57 59.03 -1.51
C ASN A 99 12.99 59.55 -1.18
N GLN A 100 14.02 58.72 -1.45
CA GLN A 100 15.42 59.11 -1.24
C GLN A 100 15.82 60.26 -2.17
N LEU A 101 15.43 60.21 -3.42
CA LEU A 101 15.71 61.28 -4.38
C LEU A 101 15.02 62.59 -3.99
N LEU A 102 13.80 62.52 -3.52
CA LEU A 102 13.06 63.67 -2.99
C LEU A 102 13.76 64.27 -1.76
N THR A 103 14.21 63.38 -0.85
CA THR A 103 14.94 63.80 0.36
C THR A 103 16.26 64.50 0.01
N ASN A 104 16.92 64.06 -1.07
CA ASN A 104 18.17 64.63 -1.58
C ASN A 104 17.93 65.97 -2.33
N GLY A 105 16.71 66.52 -2.36
CA GLY A 105 16.40 67.81 -2.93
C GLY A 105 16.05 67.79 -4.42
N MET A 106 15.86 66.68 -5.00
CA MET A 106 15.44 66.58 -6.42
C MET A 106 13.95 66.93 -6.57
N SER A 107 13.63 67.64 -7.62
CA SER A 107 12.24 67.96 -7.93
C SER A 107 11.57 66.71 -8.58
N ALA A 108 10.23 66.67 -8.58
CA ALA A 108 9.46 65.63 -9.22
C ALA A 108 9.78 65.50 -10.71
N ASP A 109 9.99 66.61 -11.39
CA ASP A 109 10.34 66.65 -12.81
C ASP A 109 11.74 66.06 -13.06
N GLU A 110 12.71 66.33 -12.21
CA GLU A 110 14.06 65.77 -12.29
C GLU A 110 14.03 64.22 -12.09
N ILE A 111 13.20 63.75 -11.16
CA ILE A 111 13.03 62.34 -10.90
C ILE A 111 12.43 61.65 -12.11
N LEU A 112 11.40 62.23 -12.72
CA LEU A 112 10.77 61.69 -13.93
C LEU A 112 11.74 61.62 -15.11
N GLU A 113 12.62 62.60 -15.25
CA GLU A 113 13.68 62.58 -16.27
C GLU A 113 14.65 61.40 -16.07
N LYS A 114 15.06 61.15 -14.84
CA LYS A 114 15.98 60.04 -14.52
C LYS A 114 15.34 58.68 -14.71
N LEU A 115 14.04 58.53 -14.53
CA LEU A 115 13.32 57.25 -14.70
C LEU A 115 13.00 56.93 -16.18
N LYS A 116 13.12 57.87 -17.06
CA LYS A 116 13.02 57.62 -18.48
C LYS A 116 14.27 56.95 -18.99
#